data_906b22ba8b91c19d773e2819979e0289
#
_entry.id   906b22ba8b91c19d773e2819979e0289
#
_cell.length_a   1.000
_cell.length_b   1.000
_cell.length_c   1.000
_cell.angle_alpha   90.00
_cell.angle_beta   90.00
_cell.angle_gamma   90.00
#
_symmetry.space_group_name_H-M   'P 1'
#
loop_
_entity.id
_entity.type
_entity.pdbx_description
1 polymer ?
#
loop_
_entity_poly.entity_id
_entity_poly.type
_entity_poly.pdbx_seq_one_letter_code
_entity_poly.pdbx_strand_id
1 'polypeptide(L)'
;MTNKKKILFFTSRIPYPLEKGDKLRAYYQIKYLSEKSDIILCCISEEELSEKAESELYKYVSKIYIYKTSKLSIAINMLIAGLIGYPFQVGYFFNTGAHFFFSKIINKENPDHIFVQLIRMAEYVSKSKNIPKSLDYMDTLSKGIERRMNKSKGIKKLIFKFEFTRLKRYEEKVFKWFNNTYIISEQDKNSFYFKESNQIKISPNGVDHDFFQPIKKEKKSFDIVFTGNMSYPPNVSAVEYIAKELMPLLIERKPDIKFLIAGATPNNTVKSLSNKNIHVSGWLDDIRDAYNDACIFLAPLQIGTGLQNKLLEAMSMELPCITSELANNALKARHNQEILIGQTPKEYVDSVFILLENKEFKNKMIKNAKRFVKETYNWDAISKNLENDFFM
;
A
#
# COMPACT_ATOMS: atom_id res chain seq x y z
N MET A 1 15.93 31.71 10.53
CA MET A 1 15.08 30.52 10.40
C MET A 1 14.30 30.65 9.09
N THR A 2 14.60 29.88 8.09
CA THR A 2 13.82 29.86 6.84
C THR A 2 12.41 29.39 7.17
N ASN A 3 11.43 30.20 6.84
CA ASN A 3 10.02 29.88 7.11
C ASN A 3 9.66 28.62 6.28
N LYS A 4 9.44 27.47 6.96
CA LYS A 4 9.07 26.22 6.27
C LYS A 4 7.79 26.44 5.47
N LYS A 5 7.74 25.95 4.25
CA LYS A 5 6.54 25.95 3.41
C LYS A 5 5.45 25.09 4.05
N LYS A 6 4.22 25.60 4.06
CA LYS A 6 3.07 24.97 4.71
C LYS A 6 2.30 24.08 3.74
N ILE A 7 2.19 22.79 4.05
CA ILE A 7 1.44 21.81 3.26
C ILE A 7 0.21 21.36 4.04
N LEU A 8 -0.97 21.52 3.45
CA LEU A 8 -2.20 20.92 3.94
C LEU A 8 -2.35 19.52 3.34
N PHE A 9 -2.23 18.47 4.18
CA PHE A 9 -2.22 17.08 3.75
C PHE A 9 -3.57 16.42 4.04
N PHE A 10 -4.31 16.06 2.98
CA PHE A 10 -5.65 15.45 3.08
C PHE A 10 -5.61 13.93 2.97
N THR A 11 -6.18 13.23 3.95
CA THR A 11 -6.31 11.76 3.95
C THR A 11 -7.74 11.33 4.22
N SER A 12 -8.12 10.18 3.67
CA SER A 12 -9.44 9.57 3.88
C SER A 12 -9.56 8.80 5.20
N ARG A 13 -8.49 8.74 5.99
CA ARG A 13 -8.38 8.09 7.31
C ARG A 13 -7.25 8.69 8.10
N ILE A 14 -7.28 8.52 9.42
CA ILE A 14 -6.13 8.80 10.29
C ILE A 14 -4.97 7.87 9.87
N PRO A 15 -3.77 8.39 9.52
CA PRO A 15 -2.68 7.61 8.93
C PRO A 15 -1.88 6.75 9.92
N TYR A 16 -2.43 6.47 11.10
CA TYR A 16 -1.88 5.58 12.10
C TYR A 16 -3.02 4.83 12.82
N PRO A 17 -2.84 3.54 13.23
CA PRO A 17 -1.69 2.65 13.00
C PRO A 17 -1.55 2.19 11.55
N LEU A 18 -0.35 1.65 11.19
CA LEU A 18 0.06 1.35 9.81
C LEU A 18 -0.51 0.03 9.24
N GLU A 19 -1.75 -0.30 9.56
CA GLU A 19 -2.39 -1.58 9.21
C GLU A 19 -2.82 -1.70 7.74
N LYS A 20 -2.95 -0.57 7.05
CA LYS A 20 -3.46 -0.49 5.67
C LYS A 20 -2.49 0.28 4.79
N GLY A 21 -2.41 -0.08 3.52
CA GLY A 21 -1.48 0.54 2.58
C GLY A 21 -1.66 2.05 2.41
N ASP A 22 -2.90 2.54 2.44
CA ASP A 22 -3.19 3.97 2.39
C ASP A 22 -2.68 4.72 3.64
N LYS A 23 -2.86 4.15 4.83
CA LYS A 23 -2.35 4.71 6.08
C LYS A 23 -0.81 4.72 6.11
N LEU A 24 -0.18 3.61 5.74
CA LEU A 24 1.27 3.46 5.68
C LEU A 24 1.88 4.50 4.73
N ARG A 25 1.33 4.61 3.51
CA ARG A 25 1.82 5.58 2.53
C ARG A 25 1.70 7.02 3.02
N ALA A 26 0.53 7.41 3.53
CA ALA A 26 0.32 8.75 4.08
C ALA A 26 1.28 9.06 5.23
N TYR A 27 1.46 8.12 6.16
CA TYR A 27 2.36 8.27 7.28
C TYR A 27 3.79 8.56 6.86
N TYR A 28 4.35 7.75 5.94
CA TYR A 28 5.71 7.94 5.48
C TYR A 28 5.87 9.20 4.63
N GLN A 29 4.90 9.52 3.77
CA GLN A 29 4.92 10.80 3.05
C GLN A 29 4.92 11.99 4.02
N ILE A 30 4.09 11.97 5.06
CA ILE A 30 4.07 13.00 6.11
C ILE A 30 5.41 13.05 6.85
N LYS A 31 5.93 11.91 7.31
CA LYS A 31 7.20 11.81 8.05
C LYS A 31 8.34 12.50 7.30
N TYR A 32 8.55 12.13 6.05
CA TYR A 32 9.68 12.65 5.27
C TYR A 32 9.46 14.07 4.73
N LEU A 33 8.23 14.45 4.36
CA LEU A 33 7.93 15.83 3.97
C LEU A 33 8.08 16.81 5.15
N SER A 34 7.81 16.36 6.39
CA SER A 34 7.92 17.20 7.59
C SER A 34 9.34 17.65 7.90
N GLU A 35 10.35 17.01 7.35
CA GLU A 35 11.75 17.43 7.54
C GLU A 35 11.97 18.85 7.01
N LYS A 36 11.33 19.22 5.90
CA LYS A 36 11.52 20.49 5.22
C LYS A 36 10.28 21.38 5.17
N SER A 37 9.10 20.80 5.32
CA SER A 37 7.82 21.50 5.24
C SER A 37 7.06 21.45 6.56
N ASP A 38 6.18 22.43 6.81
CA ASP A 38 5.23 22.44 7.91
C ASP A 38 3.95 21.70 7.47
N ILE A 39 3.71 20.53 8.05
CA ILE A 39 2.61 19.68 7.65
C ILE A 39 1.41 19.88 8.57
N ILE A 40 0.25 20.18 7.98
CA ILE A 40 -1.04 20.22 8.65
C ILE A 40 -1.88 19.07 8.11
N LEU A 41 -2.24 18.12 8.98
CA LEU A 41 -3.04 16.96 8.61
C LEU A 41 -4.54 17.27 8.67
N CYS A 42 -5.25 16.99 7.58
CA CYS A 42 -6.70 17.04 7.48
C CYS A 42 -7.24 15.66 7.13
N CYS A 43 -8.08 15.07 7.97
CA CYS A 43 -8.63 13.75 7.69
C CYS A 43 -10.11 13.60 8.08
N ILE A 44 -10.78 12.61 7.46
CA ILE A 44 -12.10 12.17 7.85
C ILE A 44 -11.96 10.87 8.62
N SER A 45 -12.73 10.69 9.69
CA SER A 45 -12.73 9.46 10.45
C SER A 45 -14.10 9.17 11.04
N GLU A 46 -14.45 7.88 11.13
CA GLU A 46 -15.56 7.39 11.94
C GLU A 46 -15.11 7.20 13.41
N GLU A 47 -13.81 7.03 13.63
CA GLU A 47 -13.17 6.77 14.91
C GLU A 47 -12.54 8.05 15.47
N GLU A 48 -12.39 8.12 16.76
CA GLU A 48 -11.63 9.16 17.43
C GLU A 48 -10.12 8.93 17.30
N LEU A 49 -9.36 10.00 17.39
CA LEU A 49 -7.92 9.93 17.42
C LEU A 49 -7.49 9.30 18.76
N SER A 50 -6.86 8.14 18.71
CA SER A 50 -6.32 7.52 19.93
C SER A 50 -5.07 8.28 20.41
N GLU A 51 -4.82 8.29 21.72
CA GLU A 51 -3.63 8.93 22.33
C GLU A 51 -2.32 8.45 21.67
N LYS A 52 -2.24 7.15 21.36
CA LYS A 52 -1.07 6.58 20.67
C LYS A 52 -0.90 7.14 19.25
N ALA A 53 -2.00 7.27 18.50
CA ALA A 53 -1.95 7.84 17.14
C ALA A 53 -1.65 9.34 17.18
N GLU A 54 -2.21 10.05 18.15
CA GLU A 54 -1.97 11.46 18.36
C GLU A 54 -0.50 11.75 18.68
N SER A 55 0.05 11.07 19.69
CA SER A 55 1.46 11.17 20.07
C SER A 55 2.41 10.83 18.93
N GLU A 56 2.09 9.82 18.12
CA GLU A 56 2.91 9.44 16.98
C GLU A 56 2.87 10.48 15.86
N LEU A 57 1.68 10.95 15.49
CA LEU A 57 1.51 11.89 14.39
C LEU A 57 2.08 13.28 14.69
N TYR A 58 1.95 13.78 15.94
CA TYR A 58 2.52 15.07 16.34
C TYR A 58 4.05 15.14 16.29
N LYS A 59 4.75 14.02 16.09
CA LYS A 59 6.19 14.06 15.78
C LYS A 59 6.47 14.70 14.42
N TYR A 60 5.50 14.70 13.50
CA TYR A 60 5.67 15.07 12.11
C TYR A 60 4.71 16.15 11.62
N VAL A 61 3.62 16.41 12.33
CA VAL A 61 2.64 17.41 11.93
C VAL A 61 2.52 18.51 12.99
N SER A 62 2.33 19.76 12.57
CA SER A 62 2.12 20.88 13.47
C SER A 62 0.68 20.97 13.98
N LYS A 63 -0.28 20.50 13.18
CA LYS A 63 -1.71 20.50 13.52
C LYS A 63 -2.42 19.29 12.90
N ILE A 64 -3.46 18.84 13.60
CA ILE A 64 -4.35 17.77 13.12
C ILE A 64 -5.79 18.28 13.16
N TYR A 65 -6.48 18.21 12.03
CA TYR A 65 -7.89 18.52 11.87
C TYR A 65 -8.65 17.27 11.42
N ILE A 66 -9.55 16.78 12.27
CA ILE A 66 -10.34 15.59 12.00
C ILE A 66 -11.81 15.99 11.93
N TYR A 67 -12.47 15.63 10.83
CA TYR A 67 -13.91 15.68 10.76
C TYR A 67 -14.49 14.29 11.06
N LYS A 68 -15.22 14.19 12.17
CA LYS A 68 -15.89 12.95 12.57
C LYS A 68 -17.16 12.78 11.74
N THR A 69 -17.28 11.63 11.08
CA THR A 69 -18.46 11.26 10.29
C THR A 69 -19.23 10.15 10.99
N SER A 70 -20.54 9.99 10.63
CA SER A 70 -21.39 8.94 11.16
C SER A 70 -21.85 7.99 10.06
N LYS A 71 -22.11 6.74 10.44
CA LYS A 71 -22.61 5.71 9.52
C LYS A 71 -23.89 6.12 8.80
N LEU A 72 -24.79 6.83 9.49
CA LEU A 72 -26.04 7.34 8.90
C LEU A 72 -25.73 8.39 7.82
N SER A 73 -24.84 9.35 8.10
CA SER A 73 -24.41 10.36 7.12
C SER A 73 -23.78 9.70 5.90
N ILE A 74 -22.94 8.69 6.10
CA ILE A 74 -22.30 7.93 5.01
C ILE A 74 -23.37 7.28 4.11
N ALA A 75 -24.35 6.59 4.71
CA ALA A 75 -25.42 5.93 3.95
C ALA A 75 -26.23 6.93 3.10
N ILE A 76 -26.61 8.07 3.68
CA ILE A 76 -27.31 9.16 2.97
C ILE A 76 -26.48 9.70 1.82
N ASN A 77 -25.20 10.00 2.06
CA ASN A 77 -24.32 10.54 1.04
C ASN A 77 -24.06 9.55 -0.11
N MET A 78 -23.96 8.26 0.18
CA MET A 78 -23.88 7.21 -0.85
C MET A 78 -25.12 7.18 -1.74
N LEU A 79 -26.33 7.29 -1.15
CA LEU A 79 -27.59 7.36 -1.90
C LEU A 79 -27.63 8.60 -2.81
N ILE A 80 -27.30 9.77 -2.26
CA ILE A 80 -27.22 11.02 -3.02
C ILE A 80 -26.22 10.89 -4.18
N ALA A 81 -25.01 10.39 -3.91
CA ALA A 81 -23.98 10.16 -4.94
C ALA A 81 -24.53 9.23 -6.05
N GLY A 82 -25.26 8.18 -5.67
CA GLY A 82 -25.95 7.29 -6.61
C GLY A 82 -26.91 8.02 -7.53
N LEU A 83 -27.72 8.92 -7.00
CA LEU A 83 -28.74 9.69 -7.73
C LEU A 83 -28.12 10.74 -8.67
N ILE A 84 -27.08 11.45 -8.22
CA ILE A 84 -26.43 12.52 -9.02
C ILE A 84 -25.30 12.02 -9.94
N GLY A 85 -25.11 10.69 -10.03
CA GLY A 85 -24.14 10.10 -10.96
C GLY A 85 -22.68 10.11 -10.48
N TYR A 86 -22.44 10.37 -9.20
CA TYR A 86 -21.10 10.25 -8.59
C TYR A 86 -20.78 8.80 -8.22
N PRO A 87 -19.47 8.42 -8.16
CA PRO A 87 -19.07 7.12 -7.66
C PRO A 87 -19.49 6.91 -6.19
N PHE A 88 -19.94 5.73 -5.85
CA PHE A 88 -20.29 5.40 -4.46
C PHE A 88 -19.11 5.53 -3.50
N GLN A 89 -17.88 5.21 -3.97
CA GLN A 89 -16.68 5.41 -3.18
C GLN A 89 -16.42 6.88 -2.84
N VAL A 90 -16.75 7.81 -3.74
CA VAL A 90 -16.66 9.24 -3.45
C VAL A 90 -17.76 9.66 -2.49
N GLY A 91 -19.01 9.20 -2.71
CA GLY A 91 -20.13 9.45 -1.81
C GLY A 91 -19.89 8.95 -0.39
N TYR A 92 -19.21 7.80 -0.22
CA TYR A 92 -18.86 7.26 1.09
C TYR A 92 -18.01 8.24 1.92
N PHE A 93 -17.04 8.91 1.28
CA PHE A 93 -16.10 9.81 1.95
C PHE A 93 -16.53 11.29 1.88
N PHE A 94 -17.46 11.65 1.02
CA PHE A 94 -17.92 13.04 0.91
C PHE A 94 -18.99 13.37 1.95
N ASN A 95 -18.83 14.50 2.62
CA ASN A 95 -19.80 15.05 3.56
C ASN A 95 -19.84 16.57 3.42
N THR A 96 -21.03 17.14 3.29
CA THR A 96 -21.20 18.60 3.10
C THR A 96 -20.68 19.37 4.31
N GLY A 97 -20.93 18.90 5.55
CA GLY A 97 -20.39 19.52 6.77
C GLY A 97 -18.87 19.51 6.80
N ALA A 98 -18.26 18.36 6.40
CA ALA A 98 -16.81 18.26 6.26
C ALA A 98 -16.27 19.22 5.18
N HIS A 99 -16.99 19.41 4.07
CA HIS A 99 -16.60 20.36 3.03
C HIS A 99 -16.53 21.80 3.59
N PHE A 100 -17.53 22.24 4.34
CA PHE A 100 -17.50 23.56 4.99
C PHE A 100 -16.40 23.66 6.05
N PHE A 101 -16.22 22.62 6.85
CA PHE A 101 -15.18 22.55 7.87
C PHE A 101 -13.78 22.70 7.24
N PHE A 102 -13.45 21.91 6.23
CA PHE A 102 -12.16 21.99 5.56
C PHE A 102 -11.97 23.28 4.77
N SER A 103 -13.03 23.84 4.17
CA SER A 103 -12.97 25.15 3.50
C SER A 103 -12.56 26.26 4.49
N LYS A 104 -13.08 26.26 5.72
CA LYS A 104 -12.67 27.20 6.77
C LYS A 104 -11.20 27.00 7.17
N ILE A 105 -10.74 25.75 7.24
CA ILE A 105 -9.35 25.42 7.58
C ILE A 105 -8.41 25.90 6.47
N ILE A 106 -8.72 25.64 5.20
CA ILE A 106 -7.92 26.11 4.07
C ILE A 106 -7.74 27.62 4.12
N ASN A 107 -8.83 28.37 4.36
CA ASN A 107 -8.77 29.83 4.47
C ASN A 107 -7.99 30.31 5.70
N LYS A 108 -8.15 29.63 6.86
CA LYS A 108 -7.48 29.99 8.11
C LYS A 108 -5.97 29.73 8.05
N GLU A 109 -5.58 28.57 7.53
CA GLU A 109 -4.18 28.13 7.53
C GLU A 109 -3.38 28.72 6.37
N ASN A 110 -4.06 29.15 5.31
CA ASN A 110 -3.46 29.74 4.10
C ASN A 110 -2.19 28.98 3.65
N PRO A 111 -2.33 27.69 3.23
CA PRO A 111 -1.19 26.85 2.91
C PRO A 111 -0.52 27.26 1.59
N ASP A 112 0.79 27.00 1.49
CA ASP A 112 1.54 27.18 0.22
C ASP A 112 1.18 26.06 -0.78
N HIS A 113 0.77 24.87 -0.28
CA HIS A 113 0.40 23.73 -1.12
C HIS A 113 -0.67 22.86 -0.45
N ILE A 114 -1.51 22.21 -1.27
CA ILE A 114 -2.46 21.20 -0.82
C ILE A 114 -2.08 19.86 -1.43
N PHE A 115 -1.86 18.84 -0.59
CA PHE A 115 -1.63 17.48 -1.03
C PHE A 115 -2.79 16.58 -0.66
N VAL A 116 -3.36 15.88 -1.62
CA VAL A 116 -4.54 15.03 -1.45
C VAL A 116 -4.17 13.59 -1.72
N GLN A 117 -4.39 12.72 -0.75
CA GLN A 117 -4.24 11.29 -0.94
C GLN A 117 -5.61 10.67 -1.26
N LEU A 118 -5.67 9.94 -2.37
CA LEU A 118 -6.84 9.31 -2.96
C LEU A 118 -7.88 10.29 -3.52
N ILE A 119 -8.43 9.94 -4.65
CA ILE A 119 -9.49 10.72 -5.32
C ILE A 119 -10.73 10.94 -4.46
N ARG A 120 -10.92 10.12 -3.41
CA ARG A 120 -12.01 10.20 -2.43
C ARG A 120 -12.05 11.53 -1.69
N MET A 121 -10.89 12.18 -1.52
CA MET A 121 -10.76 13.46 -0.83
C MET A 121 -10.73 14.67 -1.78
N ALA A 122 -10.73 14.45 -3.10
CA ALA A 122 -10.54 15.50 -4.09
C ALA A 122 -11.64 16.57 -4.08
N GLU A 123 -12.89 16.20 -3.77
CA GLU A 123 -14.01 17.15 -3.72
C GLU A 123 -13.81 18.27 -2.68
N TYR A 124 -13.11 17.98 -1.58
CA TYR A 124 -12.88 18.96 -0.50
C TYR A 124 -12.00 20.14 -0.93
N VAL A 125 -11.21 19.95 -1.98
CA VAL A 125 -10.27 20.96 -2.48
C VAL A 125 -10.60 21.43 -3.90
N SER A 126 -11.70 20.94 -4.49
CA SER A 126 -12.09 21.23 -5.88
C SER A 126 -12.25 22.72 -6.15
N LYS A 127 -12.73 23.50 -5.16
CA LYS A 127 -12.97 24.94 -5.24
C LYS A 127 -11.75 25.80 -4.89
N SER A 128 -10.67 25.24 -4.36
CA SER A 128 -9.43 25.96 -3.99
C SER A 128 -8.58 26.21 -5.24
N LYS A 129 -8.96 27.19 -6.05
CA LYS A 129 -8.34 27.46 -7.37
C LYS A 129 -6.98 28.17 -7.28
N ASN A 130 -6.76 28.96 -6.23
CA ASN A 130 -5.59 29.85 -6.10
C ASN A 130 -4.41 29.21 -5.33
N ILE A 131 -4.58 27.98 -4.84
CA ILE A 131 -3.55 27.27 -4.10
C ILE A 131 -3.09 26.10 -4.97
N PRO A 132 -1.79 25.97 -5.24
CA PRO A 132 -1.23 24.80 -5.94
C PRO A 132 -1.60 23.52 -5.21
N LYS A 133 -1.98 22.48 -5.96
CA LYS A 133 -2.44 21.23 -5.35
C LYS A 133 -2.03 19.99 -6.14
N SER A 134 -1.71 18.96 -5.40
CA SER A 134 -1.29 17.67 -5.94
C SER A 134 -2.19 16.55 -5.45
N LEU A 135 -2.39 15.56 -6.31
CA LEU A 135 -3.19 14.37 -6.02
C LEU A 135 -2.33 13.12 -6.13
N ASP A 136 -2.37 12.30 -5.10
CA ASP A 136 -1.86 10.93 -5.12
C ASP A 136 -3.03 9.94 -5.32
N TYR A 137 -3.12 9.37 -6.51
CA TYR A 137 -4.15 8.36 -6.82
C TYR A 137 -3.95 7.08 -6.03
N MET A 138 -2.71 6.75 -5.67
CA MET A 138 -2.24 5.47 -5.11
C MET A 138 -2.42 4.30 -6.08
N ASP A 139 -3.66 4.01 -6.47
CA ASP A 139 -4.02 2.94 -7.41
C ASP A 139 -5.14 3.43 -8.36
N THR A 140 -5.38 2.66 -9.42
CA THR A 140 -6.49 2.90 -10.34
C THR A 140 -7.74 2.22 -9.79
N LEU A 141 -8.58 2.98 -9.06
CA LEU A 141 -9.78 2.46 -8.41
C LEU A 141 -10.77 1.85 -9.39
N SER A 142 -10.95 2.45 -10.57
CA SER A 142 -11.81 1.92 -11.63
C SER A 142 -11.36 0.51 -12.07
N LYS A 143 -10.05 0.26 -12.18
CA LYS A 143 -9.49 -1.06 -12.51
C LYS A 143 -9.77 -2.10 -11.42
N GLY A 144 -9.71 -1.70 -10.16
CA GLY A 144 -10.09 -2.54 -9.03
C GLY A 144 -11.57 -2.96 -9.09
N ILE A 145 -12.46 -2.04 -9.44
CA ILE A 145 -13.90 -2.33 -9.62
C ILE A 145 -14.16 -3.19 -10.85
N GLU A 146 -13.46 -2.94 -11.97
CA GLU A 146 -13.57 -3.79 -13.17
C GLU A 146 -13.25 -5.26 -12.87
N ARG A 147 -12.19 -5.54 -12.11
CA ARG A 147 -11.84 -6.90 -11.68
C ARG A 147 -12.95 -7.56 -10.86
N ARG A 148 -13.58 -6.79 -9.95
CA ARG A 148 -14.71 -7.28 -9.14
C ARG A 148 -15.94 -7.52 -10.01
N MET A 149 -16.22 -6.63 -10.95
CA MET A 149 -17.32 -6.76 -11.92
C MET A 149 -17.18 -8.06 -12.73
N ASN A 150 -15.96 -8.34 -13.24
CA ASN A 150 -15.71 -9.54 -14.07
C ASN A 150 -15.85 -10.86 -13.29
N LYS A 151 -15.60 -10.84 -11.96
CA LYS A 151 -15.79 -12.01 -11.08
C LYS A 151 -17.22 -12.12 -10.52
N SER A 152 -18.09 -11.15 -10.76
CA SER A 152 -19.44 -11.09 -10.21
C SER A 152 -20.52 -11.49 -11.22
N LYS A 153 -21.67 -11.96 -10.72
CA LYS A 153 -22.85 -12.32 -11.53
C LYS A 153 -24.09 -11.55 -11.03
N GLY A 154 -25.14 -11.53 -11.86
CA GLY A 154 -26.44 -10.93 -11.51
C GLY A 154 -26.37 -9.46 -11.10
N ILE A 155 -27.16 -9.07 -10.10
CA ILE A 155 -27.30 -7.68 -9.62
C ILE A 155 -25.96 -7.10 -9.17
N LYS A 156 -25.09 -7.89 -8.53
CA LYS A 156 -23.75 -7.43 -8.11
C LYS A 156 -22.91 -6.96 -9.31
N LYS A 157 -22.98 -7.65 -10.43
CA LYS A 157 -22.27 -7.26 -11.67
C LYS A 157 -22.80 -5.92 -12.19
N LEU A 158 -24.10 -5.67 -12.14
CA LEU A 158 -24.68 -4.38 -12.54
C LEU A 158 -24.23 -3.24 -11.64
N ILE A 159 -24.24 -3.43 -10.32
CA ILE A 159 -23.76 -2.42 -9.36
C ILE A 159 -22.30 -2.08 -9.64
N PHE A 160 -21.44 -3.09 -9.83
CA PHE A 160 -20.02 -2.83 -10.16
C PHE A 160 -19.85 -2.19 -11.53
N LYS A 161 -20.69 -2.49 -12.53
CA LYS A 161 -20.67 -1.84 -13.83
C LYS A 161 -21.00 -0.34 -13.72
N PHE A 162 -22.02 0.01 -12.91
CA PHE A 162 -22.32 1.40 -12.62
C PHE A 162 -21.16 2.13 -11.95
N GLU A 163 -20.60 1.54 -10.88
CA GLU A 163 -19.47 2.13 -10.17
C GLU A 163 -18.24 2.27 -11.06
N PHE A 164 -17.91 1.25 -11.85
CA PHE A 164 -16.81 1.30 -12.82
C PHE A 164 -16.92 2.47 -13.79
N THR A 165 -18.11 2.63 -14.41
CA THR A 165 -18.34 3.69 -15.40
C THR A 165 -18.21 5.09 -14.78
N ARG A 166 -18.67 5.25 -13.54
CA ARG A 166 -18.59 6.51 -12.80
C ARG A 166 -17.18 6.83 -12.35
N LEU A 167 -16.47 5.85 -11.79
CA LEU A 167 -15.09 6.01 -11.35
C LEU A 167 -14.17 6.38 -12.52
N LYS A 168 -14.30 5.69 -13.65
CA LYS A 168 -13.54 6.00 -14.86
C LYS A 168 -13.67 7.46 -15.28
N ARG A 169 -14.90 8.00 -15.31
CA ARG A 169 -15.16 9.40 -15.64
C ARG A 169 -14.67 10.34 -14.55
N TYR A 170 -14.78 9.93 -13.29
CA TYR A 170 -14.39 10.73 -12.16
C TYR A 170 -12.86 10.85 -12.04
N GLU A 171 -12.12 9.76 -12.28
CA GLU A 171 -10.66 9.77 -12.34
C GLU A 171 -10.13 10.78 -13.36
N GLU A 172 -10.69 10.81 -14.57
CA GLU A 172 -10.36 11.80 -15.60
C GLU A 172 -10.76 13.22 -15.19
N LYS A 173 -11.97 13.40 -14.63
CA LYS A 173 -12.45 14.71 -14.17
C LYS A 173 -11.54 15.31 -13.11
N VAL A 174 -11.15 14.51 -12.13
CA VAL A 174 -10.31 14.92 -11.01
C VAL A 174 -8.88 15.25 -11.47
N PHE A 175 -8.34 14.53 -12.45
CA PHE A 175 -7.03 14.81 -13.02
C PHE A 175 -6.87 16.30 -13.40
N LYS A 176 -7.90 16.91 -13.98
CA LYS A 176 -7.93 18.31 -14.45
C LYS A 176 -7.95 19.34 -13.31
N TRP A 177 -8.13 18.93 -12.06
CA TRP A 177 -8.20 19.84 -10.90
C TRP A 177 -6.85 20.08 -10.22
N PHE A 178 -5.85 19.24 -10.50
CA PHE A 178 -4.58 19.25 -9.82
C PHE A 178 -3.44 19.67 -10.74
N ASN A 179 -2.45 20.35 -10.16
CA ASN A 179 -1.23 20.76 -10.87
C ASN A 179 -0.31 19.56 -11.11
N ASN A 180 -0.19 18.69 -10.10
CA ASN A 180 0.57 17.45 -10.19
C ASN A 180 -0.28 16.27 -9.75
N THR A 181 -0.09 15.13 -10.41
CA THR A 181 -0.76 13.88 -10.07
C THR A 181 0.24 12.74 -10.00
N TYR A 182 0.06 11.84 -9.02
CA TYR A 182 0.98 10.75 -8.74
C TYR A 182 0.26 9.42 -8.66
N ILE A 183 1.00 8.34 -8.94
CA ILE A 183 0.56 6.96 -8.79
C ILE A 183 1.74 6.06 -8.40
N ILE A 184 1.46 4.92 -7.76
CA ILE A 184 2.52 4.07 -7.18
C ILE A 184 3.38 3.38 -8.23
N SER A 185 2.78 2.92 -9.35
CA SER A 185 3.50 2.11 -10.34
C SER A 185 3.10 2.42 -11.77
N GLU A 186 4.00 2.11 -12.70
CA GLU A 186 3.72 2.18 -14.14
C GLU A 186 2.58 1.24 -14.54
N GLN A 187 2.46 0.08 -13.89
CA GLN A 187 1.37 -0.86 -14.11
C GLN A 187 0.01 -0.25 -13.76
N ASP A 188 -0.09 0.48 -12.65
CA ASP A 188 -1.31 1.16 -12.25
C ASP A 188 -1.60 2.36 -13.17
N LYS A 189 -0.57 3.12 -13.56
CA LYS A 189 -0.68 4.23 -14.52
C LYS A 189 -1.27 3.76 -15.85
N ASN A 190 -0.77 2.66 -16.41
CA ASN A 190 -1.24 2.07 -17.66
C ASN A 190 -2.64 1.44 -17.54
N SER A 191 -3.22 1.40 -16.35
CA SER A 191 -4.56 0.89 -16.10
C SER A 191 -5.65 1.95 -16.18
N PHE A 192 -5.33 3.24 -16.29
CA PHE A 192 -6.31 4.29 -16.52
C PHE A 192 -6.93 4.24 -17.92
N TYR A 193 -8.10 4.85 -18.05
CA TYR A 193 -8.90 4.82 -19.28
C TYR A 193 -8.97 6.19 -20.01
N PHE A 194 -8.20 7.17 -19.58
CA PHE A 194 -8.12 8.48 -20.24
C PHE A 194 -6.70 8.75 -20.76
N LYS A 195 -6.60 9.51 -21.84
CA LYS A 195 -5.36 9.69 -22.59
C LYS A 195 -4.30 10.45 -21.81
N GLU A 196 -4.69 11.46 -21.06
CA GLU A 196 -3.81 12.33 -20.31
C GLU A 196 -3.15 11.62 -19.10
N SER A 197 -3.56 10.39 -18.80
CA SER A 197 -2.94 9.58 -17.73
C SER A 197 -1.45 9.34 -17.92
N ASN A 198 -0.93 9.49 -19.16
CA ASN A 198 0.50 9.44 -19.43
C ASN A 198 1.30 10.55 -18.72
N GLN A 199 0.65 11.65 -18.32
CA GLN A 199 1.25 12.76 -17.58
C GLN A 199 1.33 12.50 -16.06
N ILE A 200 0.64 11.47 -15.56
CA ILE A 200 0.70 11.08 -14.14
C ILE A 200 2.14 10.64 -13.82
N LYS A 201 2.72 11.24 -12.79
CA LYS A 201 4.08 10.93 -12.34
C LYS A 201 4.10 9.66 -11.49
N ILE A 202 5.15 8.86 -11.61
CA ILE A 202 5.33 7.69 -10.76
C ILE A 202 5.97 8.14 -9.44
N SER A 203 5.29 7.82 -8.35
CA SER A 203 5.79 8.02 -6.99
C SER A 203 5.55 6.71 -6.21
N PRO A 204 6.51 5.79 -6.20
CA PRO A 204 6.32 4.47 -5.56
C PRO A 204 6.24 4.59 -4.04
N ASN A 205 5.90 3.51 -3.35
CA ASN A 205 6.15 3.41 -1.93
C ASN A 205 7.64 3.18 -1.71
N GLY A 206 8.16 3.76 -0.63
CA GLY A 206 9.48 3.42 -0.14
C GLY A 206 9.43 2.37 0.97
N VAL A 207 10.58 2.01 1.49
CA VAL A 207 10.72 1.24 2.73
C VAL A 207 11.52 2.06 3.75
N ASP A 208 11.17 1.93 5.02
CA ASP A 208 11.93 2.53 6.12
C ASP A 208 13.15 1.64 6.41
N HIS A 209 14.27 2.00 5.81
CA HIS A 209 15.53 1.24 5.92
C HIS A 209 16.12 1.27 7.33
N ASP A 210 15.78 2.27 8.16
CA ASP A 210 16.24 2.36 9.55
C ASP A 210 15.45 1.42 10.43
N PHE A 211 14.15 1.26 10.15
CA PHE A 211 13.31 0.30 10.86
C PHE A 211 13.55 -1.13 10.35
N PHE A 212 13.50 -1.37 9.05
CA PHE A 212 13.66 -2.71 8.46
C PHE A 212 15.15 -3.07 8.31
N GLN A 213 15.83 -3.29 9.45
CA GLN A 213 17.19 -3.79 9.52
C GLN A 213 17.23 -5.18 10.16
N PRO A 214 18.00 -6.11 9.58
CA PRO A 214 18.08 -7.47 10.11
C PRO A 214 18.75 -7.51 11.49
N ILE A 215 18.14 -8.23 12.40
CA ILE A 215 18.76 -8.63 13.66
C ILE A 215 19.35 -10.02 13.42
N LYS A 216 20.67 -10.16 13.53
CA LYS A 216 21.33 -11.46 13.32
C LYS A 216 20.87 -12.45 14.38
N LYS A 217 20.19 -13.52 13.95
CA LYS A 217 19.90 -14.70 14.77
C LYS A 217 20.85 -15.83 14.37
N GLU A 218 21.42 -16.51 15.35
CA GLU A 218 22.31 -17.67 15.12
C GLU A 218 21.55 -18.82 14.45
N LYS A 219 20.29 -19.05 14.85
CA LYS A 219 19.44 -20.10 14.30
C LYS A 219 18.08 -19.54 13.94
N LYS A 220 17.65 -19.80 12.73
CA LYS A 220 16.30 -19.46 12.21
C LYS A 220 15.37 -20.65 12.40
N SER A 221 14.14 -20.40 12.83
CA SER A 221 13.16 -21.45 13.13
C SER A 221 12.36 -21.91 11.90
N PHE A 222 12.33 -21.07 10.86
CA PHE A 222 11.53 -21.31 9.66
C PHE A 222 12.39 -21.24 8.39
N ASP A 223 12.11 -22.12 7.44
CA ASP A 223 12.74 -22.06 6.12
C ASP A 223 12.09 -20.97 5.24
N ILE A 224 10.77 -20.81 5.35
CA ILE A 224 9.97 -19.93 4.51
C ILE A 224 9.08 -19.06 5.39
N VAL A 225 8.88 -17.79 4.98
CA VAL A 225 7.90 -16.87 5.56
C VAL A 225 7.08 -16.14 4.49
N PHE A 226 5.82 -15.88 4.82
CA PHE A 226 4.96 -14.92 4.14
C PHE A 226 4.33 -14.00 5.17
N THR A 227 4.34 -12.67 4.91
CA THR A 227 3.78 -11.67 5.82
C THR A 227 2.62 -10.92 5.20
N GLY A 228 1.69 -10.42 6.03
CA GLY A 228 0.63 -9.52 5.59
C GLY A 228 -0.65 -9.61 6.41
N ASN A 229 -1.64 -8.81 6.05
CA ASN A 229 -2.99 -8.92 6.61
C ASN A 229 -3.68 -10.17 6.02
N MET A 230 -4.00 -11.15 6.87
CA MET A 230 -4.55 -12.46 6.47
C MET A 230 -6.08 -12.46 6.33
N SER A 231 -6.71 -11.28 6.32
CA SER A 231 -8.09 -11.07 5.82
C SER A 231 -8.13 -10.52 4.40
N TYR A 232 -6.99 -10.05 3.86
CA TYR A 232 -6.90 -9.49 2.51
C TYR A 232 -6.82 -10.60 1.46
N PRO A 233 -7.77 -10.66 0.50
CA PRO A 233 -7.89 -11.80 -0.42
C PRO A 233 -6.62 -12.20 -1.19
N PRO A 234 -5.78 -11.27 -1.69
CA PRO A 234 -4.51 -11.64 -2.32
C PRO A 234 -3.54 -12.39 -1.39
N ASN A 235 -3.49 -12.00 -0.12
CA ASN A 235 -2.62 -12.67 0.86
C ASN A 235 -3.16 -14.06 1.21
N VAL A 236 -4.47 -14.16 1.43
CA VAL A 236 -5.14 -15.46 1.67
C VAL A 236 -4.89 -16.42 0.52
N SER A 237 -5.11 -15.97 -0.72
CA SER A 237 -4.86 -16.79 -1.92
C SER A 237 -3.39 -17.26 -2.01
N ALA A 238 -2.44 -16.39 -1.68
CA ALA A 238 -1.01 -16.73 -1.75
C ALA A 238 -0.64 -17.80 -0.71
N VAL A 239 -1.07 -17.64 0.56
CA VAL A 239 -0.74 -18.64 1.59
C VAL A 239 -1.47 -19.96 1.40
N GLU A 240 -2.70 -19.94 0.85
CA GLU A 240 -3.40 -21.16 0.44
C GLU A 240 -2.65 -21.89 -0.67
N TYR A 241 -2.16 -21.15 -1.68
CA TYR A 241 -1.37 -21.72 -2.77
C TYR A 241 -0.05 -22.32 -2.26
N ILE A 242 0.66 -21.62 -1.37
CA ILE A 242 1.86 -22.19 -0.73
C ILE A 242 1.51 -23.47 0.03
N ALA A 243 0.48 -23.44 0.88
CA ALA A 243 0.15 -24.56 1.75
C ALA A 243 -0.38 -25.79 1.00
N LYS A 244 -1.17 -25.60 -0.06
CA LYS A 244 -1.87 -26.67 -0.78
C LYS A 244 -1.09 -27.21 -1.97
N GLU A 245 -0.36 -26.34 -2.69
CA GLU A 245 0.32 -26.71 -3.92
C GLU A 245 1.84 -26.84 -3.77
N LEU A 246 2.47 -25.97 -2.95
CA LEU A 246 3.93 -25.97 -2.84
C LEU A 246 4.45 -26.82 -1.67
N MET A 247 3.82 -26.72 -0.49
CA MET A 247 4.28 -27.45 0.70
C MET A 247 4.31 -28.97 0.52
N PRO A 248 3.35 -29.63 -0.15
CA PRO A 248 3.48 -31.07 -0.42
C PRO A 248 4.78 -31.43 -1.16
N LEU A 249 5.10 -30.69 -2.23
CA LEU A 249 6.30 -30.91 -3.04
C LEU A 249 7.60 -30.56 -2.27
N LEU A 250 7.54 -29.54 -1.43
CA LEU A 250 8.67 -29.14 -0.59
C LEU A 250 8.94 -30.21 0.49
N ILE A 251 7.90 -30.77 1.10
CA ILE A 251 8.00 -31.82 2.13
C ILE A 251 8.56 -33.13 1.55
N GLU A 252 8.25 -33.48 0.31
CA GLU A 252 8.85 -34.64 -0.37
C GLU A 252 10.38 -34.55 -0.43
N ARG A 253 10.93 -33.34 -0.65
CA ARG A 253 12.37 -33.12 -0.73
C ARG A 253 13.01 -32.84 0.64
N LYS A 254 12.29 -32.19 1.59
CA LYS A 254 12.73 -31.80 2.92
C LYS A 254 11.59 -32.01 3.93
N PRO A 255 11.44 -33.18 4.55
CA PRO A 255 10.30 -33.50 5.41
C PRO A 255 10.13 -32.61 6.64
N ASP A 256 11.18 -31.96 7.10
CA ASP A 256 11.20 -31.04 8.25
C ASP A 256 11.11 -29.56 7.85
N ILE A 257 10.87 -29.26 6.58
CA ILE A 257 10.70 -27.87 6.09
C ILE A 257 9.57 -27.17 6.83
N LYS A 258 9.80 -25.90 7.23
CA LYS A 258 8.84 -25.11 8.00
C LYS A 258 8.47 -23.82 7.31
N PHE A 259 7.16 -23.54 7.29
CA PHE A 259 6.57 -22.33 6.73
C PHE A 259 5.87 -21.50 7.81
N LEU A 260 6.21 -20.22 7.91
CA LEU A 260 5.57 -19.25 8.79
C LEU A 260 4.61 -18.35 7.99
N ILE A 261 3.35 -18.32 8.40
CA ILE A 261 2.35 -17.35 7.95
C ILE A 261 2.19 -16.30 9.06
N ALA A 262 2.69 -15.08 8.84
CA ALA A 262 2.72 -14.05 9.86
C ALA A 262 1.88 -12.83 9.49
N GLY A 263 1.12 -12.31 10.46
CA GLY A 263 0.40 -11.04 10.32
C GLY A 263 -1.03 -11.04 10.82
N ALA A 264 -1.65 -9.86 10.70
CA ALA A 264 -2.92 -9.54 11.31
C ALA A 264 -4.11 -10.35 10.76
N THR A 265 -5.12 -10.52 11.60
CA THR A 265 -6.49 -10.95 11.26
C THR A 265 -6.59 -12.21 10.39
N PRO A 266 -5.94 -13.35 10.77
CA PRO A 266 -6.10 -14.58 10.01
C PRO A 266 -7.57 -15.05 10.09
N ASN A 267 -8.16 -15.26 8.92
CA ASN A 267 -9.51 -15.83 8.80
C ASN A 267 -9.48 -17.35 9.08
N ASN A 268 -10.65 -17.98 9.16
CA ASN A 268 -10.74 -19.41 9.47
C ASN A 268 -10.02 -20.28 8.44
N THR A 269 -10.04 -19.91 7.17
CA THR A 269 -9.32 -20.61 6.10
C THR A 269 -7.82 -20.60 6.34
N VAL A 270 -7.25 -19.45 6.69
CA VAL A 270 -5.80 -19.36 6.99
C VAL A 270 -5.45 -20.12 8.27
N LYS A 271 -6.28 -19.98 9.33
CA LYS A 271 -6.05 -20.70 10.58
C LYS A 271 -6.05 -22.23 10.40
N SER A 272 -6.90 -22.76 9.53
CA SER A 272 -6.98 -24.20 9.26
C SER A 272 -5.80 -24.76 8.47
N LEU A 273 -4.91 -23.91 7.92
CA LEU A 273 -3.68 -24.36 7.25
C LEU A 273 -2.60 -24.82 8.24
N SER A 274 -2.73 -24.46 9.51
CA SER A 274 -1.73 -24.81 10.55
C SER A 274 -1.58 -26.32 10.73
N ASN A 275 -0.33 -26.80 10.72
CA ASN A 275 0.02 -28.21 10.95
C ASN A 275 1.50 -28.28 11.41
N LYS A 276 2.09 -29.50 11.45
CA LYS A 276 3.48 -29.70 11.91
C LYS A 276 4.53 -28.93 11.12
N ASN A 277 4.27 -28.62 9.83
CA ASN A 277 5.18 -27.90 8.93
C ASN A 277 4.76 -26.43 8.69
N ILE A 278 3.52 -26.04 9.01
CA ILE A 278 2.96 -24.71 8.77
C ILE A 278 2.53 -24.09 10.09
N HIS A 279 3.09 -22.93 10.41
CA HIS A 279 2.74 -22.16 11.59
C HIS A 279 2.03 -20.84 11.21
N VAL A 280 0.90 -20.53 11.88
CA VAL A 280 0.15 -19.29 11.72
C VAL A 280 0.29 -18.47 12.99
N SER A 281 1.11 -17.40 12.97
CA SER A 281 1.39 -16.61 14.19
C SER A 281 0.23 -15.68 14.61
N GLY A 282 -0.59 -15.24 13.66
CA GLY A 282 -1.47 -14.10 13.91
C GLY A 282 -0.70 -12.77 13.96
N TRP A 283 -1.22 -11.81 14.72
CA TRP A 283 -0.59 -10.52 14.94
C TRP A 283 0.76 -10.68 15.65
N LEU A 284 1.74 -9.91 15.20
CA LEU A 284 3.03 -9.74 15.85
C LEU A 284 3.20 -8.27 16.19
N ASP A 285 3.72 -7.97 17.38
CA ASP A 285 4.00 -6.58 17.79
C ASP A 285 5.10 -5.97 16.93
N ASP A 286 6.06 -6.78 16.52
CA ASP A 286 7.09 -6.41 15.57
C ASP A 286 7.16 -7.43 14.42
N ILE A 287 6.76 -7.00 13.23
CA ILE A 287 6.78 -7.86 12.04
C ILE A 287 8.19 -8.30 11.64
N ARG A 288 9.23 -7.56 12.07
CA ARG A 288 10.62 -7.91 11.80
C ARG A 288 11.01 -9.24 12.42
N ASP A 289 10.35 -9.65 13.50
CA ASP A 289 10.60 -10.98 14.12
C ASP A 289 10.30 -12.11 13.15
N ALA A 290 9.24 -12.00 12.35
CA ALA A 290 8.92 -12.98 11.32
C ALA A 290 9.98 -13.02 10.21
N TYR A 291 10.47 -11.88 9.77
CA TYR A 291 11.53 -11.81 8.76
C TYR A 291 12.86 -12.35 9.32
N ASN A 292 13.22 -11.97 10.54
CA ASN A 292 14.47 -12.43 11.18
C ASN A 292 14.52 -13.93 11.44
N ASP A 293 13.37 -14.56 11.67
CA ASP A 293 13.28 -15.97 12.05
C ASP A 293 13.12 -16.93 10.84
N ALA A 294 13.14 -16.40 9.62
CA ALA A 294 13.00 -17.17 8.39
C ALA A 294 14.20 -17.05 7.45
N CYS A 295 14.39 -18.08 6.60
CA CYS A 295 15.49 -18.14 5.64
C CYS A 295 15.16 -17.49 4.29
N ILE A 296 13.89 -17.58 3.85
CA ILE A 296 13.41 -17.18 2.52
C ILE A 296 12.04 -16.49 2.66
N PHE A 297 11.84 -15.41 1.93
CA PHE A 297 10.53 -14.80 1.76
C PHE A 297 9.87 -15.30 0.46
N LEU A 298 8.71 -15.95 0.58
CA LEU A 298 8.01 -16.53 -0.57
C LEU A 298 6.63 -15.90 -0.75
N ALA A 299 6.42 -15.20 -1.86
CA ALA A 299 5.19 -14.48 -2.16
C ALA A 299 4.64 -14.79 -3.58
N PRO A 300 4.08 -15.98 -3.82
CA PRO A 300 3.56 -16.41 -5.11
C PRO A 300 2.16 -15.82 -5.35
N LEU A 301 2.06 -14.50 -5.48
CA LEU A 301 0.79 -13.79 -5.60
C LEU A 301 0.11 -14.11 -6.94
N GLN A 302 -1.09 -14.68 -6.87
CA GLN A 302 -1.93 -15.04 -8.04
C GLN A 302 -2.91 -13.94 -8.43
N ILE A 303 -3.21 -13.05 -7.49
CA ILE A 303 -4.15 -11.94 -7.65
C ILE A 303 -3.62 -10.71 -6.91
N GLY A 304 -4.09 -9.55 -7.32
CA GLY A 304 -3.61 -8.27 -6.79
C GLY A 304 -2.53 -7.68 -7.71
N THR A 305 -2.62 -6.40 -7.92
CA THR A 305 -1.64 -5.60 -8.66
C THR A 305 -1.11 -4.53 -7.74
N GLY A 306 -0.12 -3.83 -8.18
CA GLY A 306 0.54 -2.79 -7.42
C GLY A 306 1.75 -3.29 -6.64
N LEU A 307 2.53 -2.34 -6.18
CA LEU A 307 3.77 -2.58 -5.45
C LEU A 307 3.49 -3.28 -4.12
N GLN A 308 4.20 -4.38 -3.90
CA GLN A 308 4.06 -5.19 -2.67
C GLN A 308 5.09 -4.74 -1.63
N ASN A 309 4.67 -3.93 -0.67
CA ASN A 309 5.56 -3.42 0.39
C ASN A 309 6.31 -4.53 1.13
N LYS A 310 5.67 -5.67 1.35
CA LYS A 310 6.29 -6.86 1.98
C LYS A 310 7.53 -7.38 1.26
N LEU A 311 7.62 -7.20 -0.07
CA LEU A 311 8.83 -7.56 -0.83
C LEU A 311 9.94 -6.53 -0.56
N LEU A 312 9.62 -5.24 -0.48
CA LEU A 312 10.59 -4.20 -0.12
C LEU A 312 11.12 -4.40 1.31
N GLU A 313 10.21 -4.72 2.23
CA GLU A 313 10.52 -5.01 3.63
C GLU A 313 11.44 -6.23 3.74
N ALA A 314 11.08 -7.35 3.10
CA ALA A 314 11.89 -8.58 3.10
C ALA A 314 13.29 -8.36 2.50
N MET A 315 13.39 -7.64 1.37
CA MET A 315 14.67 -7.31 0.76
C MET A 315 15.52 -6.39 1.64
N SER A 316 14.91 -5.42 2.34
CA SER A 316 15.58 -4.56 3.32
C SER A 316 16.09 -5.37 4.53
N MET A 317 15.30 -6.36 4.98
CA MET A 317 15.64 -7.32 6.04
C MET A 317 16.65 -8.40 5.60
N GLU A 318 17.27 -8.24 4.43
CA GLU A 318 18.24 -9.19 3.88
C GLU A 318 17.69 -10.63 3.74
N LEU A 319 16.39 -10.77 3.43
CA LEU A 319 15.83 -12.04 3.03
C LEU A 319 15.87 -12.19 1.50
N PRO A 320 16.36 -13.33 0.99
CA PRO A 320 16.18 -13.64 -0.42
C PRO A 320 14.71 -13.87 -0.71
N CYS A 321 14.20 -13.28 -1.79
CA CYS A 321 12.80 -13.26 -2.13
C CYS A 321 12.49 -14.11 -3.36
N ILE A 322 11.38 -14.86 -3.29
CA ILE A 322 10.78 -15.56 -4.42
C ILE A 322 9.37 -15.00 -4.61
N THR A 323 8.99 -14.61 -5.83
CA THR A 323 7.66 -14.05 -6.09
C THR A 323 7.13 -14.47 -7.46
N SER A 324 5.89 -14.06 -7.78
CA SER A 324 5.29 -14.22 -9.11
C SER A 324 5.68 -13.08 -10.04
N GLU A 325 5.59 -13.30 -11.34
CA GLU A 325 5.74 -12.25 -12.34
C GLU A 325 4.72 -11.11 -12.12
N LEU A 326 3.48 -11.46 -11.73
CA LEU A 326 2.43 -10.49 -11.44
C LEU A 326 2.87 -9.47 -10.38
N ALA A 327 3.46 -9.92 -9.28
CA ALA A 327 3.94 -9.04 -8.22
C ALA A 327 5.21 -8.28 -8.63
N ASN A 328 6.10 -8.93 -9.39
CA ASN A 328 7.32 -8.31 -9.87
C ASN A 328 7.09 -7.24 -10.94
N ASN A 329 5.98 -7.28 -11.66
CA ASN A 329 5.64 -6.27 -12.68
C ASN A 329 5.58 -4.84 -12.12
N ALA A 330 5.20 -4.68 -10.84
CA ALA A 330 5.23 -3.39 -10.16
C ALA A 330 6.57 -3.10 -9.49
N LEU A 331 7.27 -4.14 -9.01
CA LEU A 331 8.56 -4.04 -8.32
C LEU A 331 9.74 -3.81 -9.27
N LYS A 332 9.71 -4.42 -10.48
CA LYS A 332 10.78 -4.31 -11.49
C LYS A 332 12.15 -4.83 -11.04
N ALA A 333 12.21 -5.76 -10.09
CA ALA A 333 13.44 -6.44 -9.73
C ALA A 333 13.87 -7.44 -10.80
N ARG A 334 15.18 -7.59 -11.03
CA ARG A 334 15.73 -8.47 -12.08
C ARG A 334 15.81 -9.90 -11.57
N HIS A 335 15.18 -10.82 -12.32
CA HIS A 335 15.24 -12.25 -12.06
C HIS A 335 16.70 -12.75 -12.01
N ASN A 336 17.01 -13.68 -11.10
CA ASN A 336 18.35 -14.22 -10.83
C ASN A 336 19.40 -13.19 -10.34
N GLN A 337 19.01 -11.95 -10.11
CA GLN A 337 19.91 -10.92 -9.59
C GLN A 337 19.45 -10.36 -8.25
N GLU A 338 18.24 -9.79 -8.18
CA GLU A 338 17.65 -9.24 -6.96
C GLU A 338 16.55 -10.14 -6.38
N ILE A 339 15.92 -10.99 -7.23
CA ILE A 339 14.77 -11.82 -6.86
C ILE A 339 14.73 -13.08 -7.73
N LEU A 340 14.04 -14.14 -7.23
CA LEU A 340 13.60 -15.26 -8.08
C LEU A 340 12.13 -15.11 -8.44
N ILE A 341 11.79 -15.41 -9.68
CA ILE A 341 10.41 -15.36 -10.21
C ILE A 341 10.02 -16.77 -10.59
N GLY A 342 8.90 -17.28 -10.03
CA GLY A 342 8.29 -18.54 -10.41
C GLY A 342 6.92 -18.33 -11.04
N GLN A 343 6.55 -19.26 -11.91
CA GLN A 343 5.24 -19.31 -12.59
C GLN A 343 4.50 -20.62 -12.26
N THR A 344 5.24 -21.71 -12.13
CA THR A 344 4.70 -23.04 -11.86
C THR A 344 5.10 -23.52 -10.45
N PRO A 345 4.35 -24.47 -9.84
CA PRO A 345 4.72 -25.04 -8.55
C PRO A 345 6.17 -25.56 -8.52
N LYS A 346 6.60 -26.25 -9.60
CA LYS A 346 7.96 -26.77 -9.73
C LYS A 346 9.00 -25.66 -9.69
N GLU A 347 8.83 -24.56 -10.40
CA GLU A 347 9.77 -23.43 -10.42
C GLU A 347 9.90 -22.76 -9.04
N TYR A 348 8.78 -22.64 -8.28
CA TYR A 348 8.83 -22.15 -6.90
C TYR A 348 9.61 -23.08 -6.00
N VAL A 349 9.34 -24.39 -6.08
CA VAL A 349 10.04 -25.43 -5.29
C VAL A 349 11.53 -25.43 -5.60
N ASP A 350 11.91 -25.47 -6.88
CA ASP A 350 13.32 -25.43 -7.30
C ASP A 350 14.01 -24.14 -6.84
N SER A 351 13.33 -22.99 -6.91
CA SER A 351 13.82 -21.72 -6.39
C SER A 351 14.09 -21.74 -4.88
N VAL A 352 13.20 -22.37 -4.10
CA VAL A 352 13.40 -22.54 -2.65
C VAL A 352 14.68 -23.35 -2.37
N PHE A 353 14.88 -24.48 -3.07
CA PHE A 353 16.05 -25.33 -2.84
C PHE A 353 17.35 -24.68 -3.33
N ILE A 354 17.32 -23.95 -4.46
CA ILE A 354 18.49 -23.14 -4.91
C ILE A 354 18.92 -22.19 -3.78
N LEU A 355 17.98 -21.51 -3.13
CA LEU A 355 18.30 -20.56 -2.05
C LEU A 355 18.69 -21.24 -0.72
N LEU A 356 18.23 -22.47 -0.44
CA LEU A 356 18.63 -23.21 0.74
C LEU A 356 20.02 -23.84 0.58
N GLU A 357 20.34 -24.35 -0.61
CA GLU A 357 21.52 -25.17 -0.90
C GLU A 357 22.71 -24.35 -1.41
N ASN A 358 22.47 -23.28 -2.20
CA ASN A 358 23.53 -22.46 -2.78
C ASN A 358 23.75 -21.16 -1.98
N LYS A 359 24.64 -21.22 -1.01
CA LYS A 359 24.96 -20.07 -0.12
C LYS A 359 25.57 -18.88 -0.87
N GLU A 360 26.40 -19.14 -1.87
CA GLU A 360 27.06 -18.07 -2.65
C GLU A 360 26.03 -17.28 -3.48
N PHE A 361 25.19 -17.99 -4.23
CA PHE A 361 24.11 -17.38 -5.01
C PHE A 361 23.13 -16.59 -4.13
N LYS A 362 22.72 -17.21 -2.99
CA LYS A 362 21.85 -16.54 -2.01
C LYS A 362 22.45 -15.23 -1.51
N ASN A 363 23.72 -15.25 -1.07
CA ASN A 363 24.37 -14.05 -0.52
C ASN A 363 24.54 -12.95 -1.58
N LYS A 364 24.85 -13.30 -2.82
CA LYS A 364 24.91 -12.36 -3.94
C LYS A 364 23.57 -11.72 -4.20
N MET A 365 22.49 -12.52 -4.22
CA MET A 365 21.11 -12.01 -4.42
C MET A 365 20.69 -11.07 -3.29
N ILE A 366 20.91 -11.43 -2.03
CA ILE A 366 20.63 -10.57 -0.87
C ILE A 366 21.30 -9.22 -1.00
N LYS A 367 22.60 -9.20 -1.32
CA LYS A 367 23.37 -7.95 -1.50
C LYS A 367 22.78 -7.08 -2.62
N ASN A 368 22.43 -7.69 -3.74
CA ASN A 368 21.85 -6.98 -4.88
C ASN A 368 20.45 -6.46 -4.55
N ALA A 369 19.59 -7.28 -3.91
CA ALA A 369 18.25 -6.91 -3.51
C ALA A 369 18.25 -5.73 -2.53
N LYS A 370 19.11 -5.77 -1.51
CA LYS A 370 19.26 -4.69 -0.53
C LYS A 370 19.68 -3.38 -1.21
N ARG A 371 20.68 -3.44 -2.11
CA ARG A 371 21.11 -2.26 -2.88
C ARG A 371 19.98 -1.72 -3.75
N PHE A 372 19.32 -2.58 -4.51
CA PHE A 372 18.20 -2.23 -5.37
C PHE A 372 17.08 -1.49 -4.61
N VAL A 373 16.65 -2.02 -3.46
CA VAL A 373 15.59 -1.39 -2.67
C VAL A 373 16.07 -0.06 -2.08
N LYS A 374 17.32 0.02 -1.60
CA LYS A 374 17.88 1.25 -1.05
C LYS A 374 17.99 2.37 -2.09
N GLU A 375 18.35 2.04 -3.34
CA GLU A 375 18.50 3.01 -4.42
C GLU A 375 17.16 3.42 -5.04
N THR A 376 16.22 2.46 -5.16
CA THR A 376 14.97 2.68 -5.92
C THR A 376 13.78 3.07 -5.02
N TYR A 377 13.70 2.50 -3.80
CA TYR A 377 12.56 2.60 -2.92
C TYR A 377 12.89 3.29 -1.60
N ASN A 378 13.59 4.41 -1.68
CA ASN A 378 13.96 5.24 -0.55
C ASN A 378 12.94 6.36 -0.35
N TRP A 379 12.29 6.40 0.82
CA TRP A 379 11.30 7.43 1.14
C TRP A 379 11.85 8.85 1.12
N ASP A 380 13.10 9.08 1.55
CA ASP A 380 13.72 10.40 1.51
C ASP A 380 13.82 10.91 0.07
N ALA A 381 14.35 10.11 -0.85
CA ALA A 381 14.47 10.48 -2.26
C ALA A 381 13.09 10.68 -2.92
N ILE A 382 12.11 9.82 -2.61
CA ILE A 382 10.74 9.92 -3.12
C ILE A 382 10.08 11.22 -2.64
N SER A 383 10.18 11.52 -1.34
CA SER A 383 9.57 12.71 -0.74
C SER A 383 10.24 14.01 -1.22
N LYS A 384 11.56 13.99 -1.43
CA LYS A 384 12.28 15.12 -2.02
C LYS A 384 11.82 15.43 -3.45
N ASN A 385 11.53 14.41 -4.25
CA ASN A 385 10.96 14.62 -5.58
C ASN A 385 9.54 15.22 -5.50
N LEU A 386 8.70 14.76 -4.57
CA LEU A 386 7.39 15.34 -4.34
C LEU A 386 7.49 16.82 -3.94
N GLU A 387 8.37 17.14 -2.99
CA GLU A 387 8.57 18.52 -2.52
C GLU A 387 9.06 19.45 -3.63
N ASN A 388 10.01 19.01 -4.45
CA ASN A 388 10.44 19.77 -5.61
C ASN A 388 9.27 20.08 -6.55
N ASP A 389 8.41 19.10 -6.83
CA ASP A 389 7.23 19.30 -7.68
C ASP A 389 6.20 20.26 -7.07
N PHE A 390 6.13 20.38 -5.74
CA PHE A 390 5.15 21.25 -5.07
C PHE A 390 5.53 22.72 -5.15
N PHE A 391 6.82 23.04 -5.18
CA PHE A 391 7.32 24.39 -5.01
C PHE A 391 8.16 24.91 -6.21
N MET A 392 8.20 24.14 -7.32
CA MET A 392 8.61 24.64 -8.63
C MET A 392 7.44 25.36 -9.32
#